data_2e87a3acb0d160238e92f669e830bf1a
#
_entry.id   2e87a3acb0d160238e92f669e830bf1a
#
_cell.length_a   1.000
_cell.length_b   1.000
_cell.length_c   1.000
_cell.angle_alpha   90.00
_cell.angle_beta   90.00
_cell.angle_gamma   90.00
#
_symmetry.space_group_name_H-M   'P 1'
#
loop_
_entity.id
_entity.type
_entity.pdbx_description
1 polymer ?
#
loop_
_entity_poly.entity_id
_entity_poly.type
_entity_poly.pdbx_seq_one_letter_code
_entity_poly.pdbx_strand_id
1 'polypeptide(L)'
;MYEGGQLTRDTIAEDRLSRSSDESRRLREVVLTPEVLDSLLSYARMNHPREGILLLRGRAGKEKVFITGVLIPPFATKGRGFSSFPLHSLPIDFSVMGVAHSHPSGVLNPSTGDLNWMYGRVMIIIAYPYRVLADLAAFDREGRKIGVAVSEAV
;
A
#
# COMPACT_ATOMS: atom_id res chain seq x y z
N MET A 1 35.98 -4.64 -33.79
CA MET A 1 35.64 -6.03 -33.51
C MET A 1 34.78 -6.05 -32.28
N TYR A 2 33.46 -6.20 -32.42
CA TYR A 2 32.53 -6.31 -31.29
C TYR A 2 32.36 -7.82 -31.01
N GLU A 3 32.87 -8.28 -29.86
CA GLU A 3 32.57 -9.61 -29.38
C GLU A 3 31.14 -9.62 -28.83
N GLY A 4 30.23 -10.23 -29.56
CA GLY A 4 28.88 -10.53 -29.09
C GLY A 4 28.96 -11.64 -28.04
N GLY A 5 28.88 -11.27 -26.78
CA GLY A 5 28.77 -12.21 -25.67
C GLY A 5 27.52 -13.07 -25.82
N GLN A 6 27.68 -14.32 -26.17
CA GLN A 6 26.62 -15.34 -26.29
C GLN A 6 26.21 -15.72 -24.86
N LEU A 7 25.04 -15.29 -24.41
CA LEU A 7 24.43 -15.75 -23.15
C LEU A 7 24.27 -17.27 -23.19
N THR A 8 24.86 -17.97 -22.25
CA THR A 8 24.78 -19.41 -22.16
C THR A 8 23.36 -19.84 -21.75
N ARG A 9 22.97 -21.06 -22.14
CA ARG A 9 21.65 -21.64 -21.78
C ARG A 9 21.41 -21.65 -20.28
N ASP A 10 22.47 -21.82 -19.52
CA ASP A 10 22.40 -21.82 -18.02
C ASP A 10 22.04 -20.45 -17.46
N THR A 11 22.62 -19.37 -17.99
CA THR A 11 22.29 -17.98 -17.59
C THR A 11 20.82 -17.63 -17.89
N ILE A 12 20.29 -18.12 -19.01
CA ILE A 12 18.88 -17.91 -19.38
C ILE A 12 17.95 -18.71 -18.48
N ALA A 13 18.35 -19.93 -18.08
CA ALA A 13 17.57 -20.76 -17.17
C ALA A 13 17.54 -20.19 -15.74
N GLU A 14 18.67 -19.67 -15.25
CA GLU A 14 18.75 -19.01 -13.94
C GLU A 14 17.93 -17.71 -13.90
N ASP A 15 17.96 -16.90 -14.97
CA ASP A 15 17.15 -15.68 -15.08
C ASP A 15 15.65 -16.00 -15.12
N ARG A 16 15.24 -17.08 -15.79
CA ARG A 16 13.84 -17.55 -15.79
C ARG A 16 13.38 -18.06 -14.43
N LEU A 17 14.23 -18.78 -13.72
CA LEU A 17 13.94 -19.30 -12.38
C LEU A 17 13.86 -18.18 -11.36
N SER A 18 14.74 -17.19 -11.42
CA SER A 18 14.71 -16.02 -10.54
C SER A 18 13.46 -15.17 -10.78
N ARG A 19 13.07 -14.92 -12.02
CA ARG A 19 11.84 -14.20 -12.38
C ARG A 19 10.59 -14.95 -11.93
N SER A 20 10.54 -16.27 -12.07
CA SER A 20 9.39 -17.08 -11.63
C SER A 20 9.23 -17.10 -10.13
N SER A 21 10.32 -17.08 -9.36
CA SER A 21 10.31 -17.03 -7.90
C SER A 21 9.93 -15.65 -7.37
N ASP A 22 10.30 -14.57 -8.06
CA ASP A 22 9.92 -13.20 -7.71
C ASP A 22 8.44 -12.95 -8.05
N GLU A 23 7.97 -13.42 -9.20
CA GLU A 23 6.56 -13.31 -9.59
C GLU A 23 5.63 -14.09 -8.66
N SER A 24 6.08 -15.24 -8.12
CA SER A 24 5.31 -16.04 -7.15
C SER A 24 5.20 -15.40 -5.75
N ARG A 25 6.00 -14.38 -5.46
CA ARG A 25 6.00 -13.63 -4.18
C ARG A 25 5.35 -12.26 -4.29
N ARG A 26 4.93 -11.88 -5.49
CA ARG A 26 4.37 -10.57 -5.77
C ARG A 26 3.00 -10.41 -5.10
N LEU A 27 2.83 -9.30 -4.37
CA LEU A 27 1.54 -8.91 -3.84
C LEU A 27 0.58 -8.54 -4.99
N ARG A 28 -0.61 -9.15 -4.99
CA ARG A 28 -1.63 -8.97 -6.05
C ARG A 28 -2.88 -8.27 -5.57
N GLU A 29 -3.18 -8.39 -4.28
CA GLU A 29 -4.45 -7.92 -3.76
C GLU A 29 -4.34 -7.54 -2.29
N VAL A 30 -5.09 -6.51 -1.90
CA VAL A 30 -5.41 -6.22 -0.52
C VAL A 30 -6.89 -6.54 -0.28
N VAL A 31 -7.16 -7.26 0.81
CA VAL A 31 -8.52 -7.61 1.23
C VAL A 31 -8.83 -6.86 2.53
N LEU A 32 -9.91 -6.09 2.51
CA LEU A 32 -10.39 -5.30 3.64
C LEU A 32 -11.61 -5.97 4.27
N THR A 33 -11.78 -5.84 5.58
CA THR A 33 -13.11 -6.07 6.16
C THR A 33 -14.05 -4.90 5.84
N PRO A 34 -15.37 -5.09 5.88
CA PRO A 34 -16.33 -3.99 5.69
C PRO A 34 -16.11 -2.83 6.66
N GLU A 35 -15.76 -3.11 7.90
CA GLU A 35 -15.49 -2.12 8.95
C GLU A 35 -14.24 -1.31 8.65
N VAL A 36 -13.21 -1.93 8.07
CA VAL A 36 -12.00 -1.23 7.64
C VAL A 36 -12.32 -0.28 6.49
N LEU A 37 -13.08 -0.73 5.48
CA LEU A 37 -13.50 0.13 4.39
C LEU A 37 -14.27 1.36 4.92
N ASP A 38 -15.25 1.15 5.79
CA ASP A 38 -16.02 2.25 6.39
C ASP A 38 -15.13 3.21 7.20
N SER A 39 -14.21 2.67 7.98
CA SER A 39 -13.23 3.45 8.74
C SER A 39 -12.35 4.32 7.86
N LEU A 40 -11.83 3.77 6.75
CA LEU A 40 -11.00 4.50 5.79
C LEU A 40 -11.76 5.66 5.16
N LEU A 41 -12.96 5.39 4.65
CA LEU A 41 -13.80 6.41 4.02
C LEU A 41 -14.25 7.49 5.01
N SER A 42 -14.63 7.10 6.21
CA SER A 42 -15.08 8.03 7.26
C SER A 42 -13.93 8.93 7.73
N TYR A 43 -12.75 8.36 7.96
CA TYR A 43 -11.57 9.12 8.35
C TYR A 43 -11.17 10.15 7.29
N ALA A 44 -11.21 9.76 6.02
CA ALA A 44 -10.93 10.68 4.91
C ALA A 44 -11.93 11.85 4.86
N ARG A 45 -13.22 11.57 5.03
CA ARG A 45 -14.28 12.61 5.11
C ARG A 45 -14.07 13.56 6.28
N MET A 46 -13.73 13.03 7.46
CA MET A 46 -13.51 13.84 8.65
C MET A 46 -12.30 14.78 8.56
N ASN A 47 -11.28 14.38 7.81
CA ASN A 47 -10.07 15.18 7.61
C ASN A 47 -10.18 16.18 6.45
N HIS A 48 -11.12 15.97 5.52
CA HIS A 48 -11.26 16.86 4.36
C HIS A 48 -11.42 18.33 4.77
N PRO A 49 -10.74 19.29 4.12
CA PRO A 49 -9.93 19.19 2.90
C PRO A 49 -8.45 18.87 3.16
N ARG A 50 -8.08 18.42 4.32
CA ARG A 50 -6.70 18.04 4.65
C ARG A 50 -6.44 16.59 4.27
N GLU A 51 -5.20 16.29 3.91
CA GLU A 51 -4.74 14.92 3.78
C GLU A 51 -4.67 14.26 5.15
N GLY A 52 -5.23 13.05 5.25
CA GLY A 52 -5.14 12.20 6.42
C GLY A 52 -4.22 11.02 6.16
N ILE A 53 -3.66 10.47 7.22
CA ILE A 53 -2.85 9.25 7.18
C ILE A 53 -3.30 8.26 8.25
N LEU A 54 -3.34 6.99 7.89
CA LEU A 54 -3.62 5.86 8.78
C LEU A 54 -2.59 4.76 8.61
N LEU A 55 -2.31 4.03 9.67
CA LEU A 55 -1.62 2.74 9.59
C LEU A 55 -2.64 1.63 9.40
N LEU A 56 -2.29 0.67 8.56
CA LEU A 56 -3.12 -0.49 8.23
C LEU A 56 -2.64 -1.69 9.03
N ARG A 57 -3.48 -2.28 9.86
CA ARG A 57 -3.19 -3.49 10.63
C ARG A 57 -3.83 -4.71 10.03
N GLY A 58 -3.11 -5.82 10.12
CA GLY A 58 -3.62 -7.07 9.60
C GLY A 58 -2.55 -8.15 9.53
N ARG A 59 -2.63 -8.99 8.52
CA ARG A 59 -1.69 -10.10 8.30
C ARG A 59 -1.35 -10.25 6.83
N ALA A 60 -0.16 -10.75 6.57
CA ALA A 60 0.29 -11.07 5.23
C ALA A 60 -0.06 -12.51 4.87
N GLY A 61 -0.62 -12.70 3.66
CA GLY A 61 -0.68 -13.98 2.98
C GLY A 61 0.42 -14.07 1.92
N LYS A 62 0.34 -15.08 1.06
CA LYS A 62 1.32 -15.32 0.00
C LYS A 62 1.30 -14.22 -1.07
N GLU A 63 0.13 -13.96 -1.64
CA GLU A 63 -0.10 -12.96 -2.70
C GLU A 63 -1.09 -11.86 -2.27
N LYS A 64 -1.63 -11.94 -1.05
CA LYS A 64 -2.62 -11.03 -0.52
C LYS A 64 -2.19 -10.49 0.83
N VAL A 65 -2.65 -9.29 1.15
CA VAL A 65 -2.60 -8.73 2.49
C VAL A 65 -4.03 -8.55 2.98
N PHE A 66 -4.28 -9.00 4.20
CA PHE A 66 -5.59 -8.90 4.84
C PHE A 66 -5.53 -7.80 5.88
N ILE A 67 -6.36 -6.77 5.73
CA ILE A 67 -6.44 -5.63 6.64
C ILE A 67 -7.69 -5.76 7.49
N THR A 68 -7.49 -5.85 8.80
CA THR A 68 -8.53 -6.06 9.81
C THR A 68 -8.70 -4.89 10.77
N GLY A 69 -7.87 -3.86 10.65
CA GLY A 69 -7.97 -2.68 11.49
C GLY A 69 -7.12 -1.52 10.96
N VAL A 70 -7.40 -0.34 11.51
CA VAL A 70 -6.66 0.89 11.22
C VAL A 70 -6.24 1.56 12.50
N LEU A 71 -5.12 2.29 12.45
CA LEU A 71 -4.63 3.09 13.57
C LEU A 71 -4.28 4.49 13.08
N ILE A 72 -4.60 5.48 13.90
CA ILE A 72 -4.08 6.84 13.70
C ILE A 72 -2.64 6.85 14.20
N PRO A 73 -1.65 7.23 13.35
CA PRO A 73 -0.27 7.28 13.76
C PRO A 73 -0.07 8.24 14.94
N PRO A 74 0.74 7.89 15.94
CA PRO A 74 1.11 8.83 16.97
C PRO A 74 1.90 9.98 16.35
N PHE A 75 1.69 11.22 16.84
CA PHE A 75 2.37 12.44 16.37
C PHE A 75 2.13 12.82 14.91
N ALA A 76 1.09 12.28 14.27
CA ALA A 76 0.67 12.76 12.96
C ALA A 76 0.22 14.22 13.08
N THR A 77 0.99 15.15 12.52
CA THR A 77 0.64 16.57 12.50
C THR A 77 -0.48 16.80 11.50
N LYS A 78 -1.62 17.27 11.98
CA LYS A 78 -2.76 17.62 11.12
C LYS A 78 -2.35 18.75 10.17
N GLY A 79 -2.43 18.50 8.87
CA GLY A 79 -2.39 19.53 7.85
C GLY A 79 -1.13 19.64 7.01
N ARG A 80 -0.11 18.83 7.25
CA ARG A 80 1.01 18.64 6.33
C ARG A 80 1.16 17.16 6.07
N GLY A 81 1.40 16.79 4.82
CA GLY A 81 1.41 15.43 4.37
C GLY A 81 2.40 14.51 5.12
N PHE A 82 2.48 13.31 4.70
CA PHE A 82 3.25 12.19 5.26
C PHE A 82 4.69 12.51 5.71
N SER A 83 5.32 13.53 5.11
CA SER A 83 6.68 13.97 5.42
C SER A 83 6.89 14.43 6.88
N SER A 84 5.82 14.64 7.64
CA SER A 84 5.89 15.05 9.05
C SER A 84 5.72 13.90 10.04
N PHE A 85 5.53 12.66 9.56
CA PHE A 85 5.37 11.50 10.42
C PHE A 85 6.72 10.82 10.70
N PRO A 86 7.18 10.77 11.97
CA PRO A 86 8.45 10.14 12.29
C PRO A 86 8.33 8.61 12.32
N LEU A 87 8.56 7.96 11.20
CA LEU A 87 8.50 6.48 11.07
C LEU A 87 9.37 5.76 12.11
N HIS A 88 10.51 6.36 12.47
CA HIS A 88 11.43 5.80 13.48
C HIS A 88 10.88 5.83 14.91
N SER A 89 9.81 6.57 15.16
CA SER A 89 9.13 6.63 16.45
C SER A 89 8.06 5.55 16.60
N LEU A 90 7.78 4.78 15.53
CA LEU A 90 6.88 3.64 15.63
C LEU A 90 7.55 2.50 16.38
N PRO A 91 6.89 1.91 17.38
CA PRO A 91 7.31 0.63 17.90
C PRO A 91 7.28 -0.42 16.78
N ILE A 92 8.19 -1.37 16.82
CA ILE A 92 8.17 -2.51 15.89
C ILE A 92 6.88 -3.29 16.12
N ASP A 93 5.96 -3.19 15.18
CA ASP A 93 4.68 -3.91 15.20
C ASP A 93 4.51 -4.66 13.87
N PHE A 94 4.73 -5.97 13.91
CA PHE A 94 4.61 -6.85 12.76
C PHE A 94 3.17 -6.98 12.23
N SER A 95 2.17 -6.49 12.97
CA SER A 95 0.79 -6.43 12.48
C SER A 95 0.53 -5.24 11.57
N VAL A 96 1.43 -4.25 11.50
CA VAL A 96 1.31 -3.11 10.59
C VAL A 96 1.72 -3.56 9.18
N MET A 97 0.74 -3.60 8.29
CA MET A 97 0.89 -4.07 6.91
C MET A 97 1.19 -2.93 5.94
N GLY A 98 0.87 -1.71 6.29
CA GLY A 98 1.06 -0.56 5.39
C GLY A 98 0.44 0.72 5.90
N VAL A 99 0.23 1.63 4.96
CA VAL A 99 -0.31 2.97 5.22
C VAL A 99 -1.47 3.29 4.29
N ALA A 100 -2.35 4.18 4.72
CA ALA A 100 -3.37 4.77 3.87
C ALA A 100 -3.29 6.30 3.91
N HIS A 101 -3.46 6.93 2.75
CA HIS A 101 -3.48 8.38 2.57
C HIS A 101 -4.79 8.82 1.95
N SER A 102 -5.39 9.90 2.45
CA SER A 102 -6.51 10.52 1.77
C SER A 102 -6.04 11.64 0.84
N HIS A 103 -6.59 11.68 -0.38
CA HIS A 103 -6.29 12.66 -1.41
C HIS A 103 -7.50 13.56 -1.69
N PRO A 104 -7.56 14.76 -1.11
CA PRO A 104 -8.65 15.72 -1.37
C PRO A 104 -8.76 16.15 -2.83
N SER A 105 -7.69 16.00 -3.60
CA SER A 105 -7.66 16.29 -5.03
C SER A 105 -8.50 15.32 -5.88
N GLY A 106 -8.88 14.15 -5.33
CA GLY A 106 -9.53 13.09 -6.07
C GLY A 106 -8.60 12.21 -6.92
N VAL A 107 -7.28 12.42 -6.83
CA VAL A 107 -6.29 11.62 -7.57
C VAL A 107 -6.05 10.30 -6.85
N LEU A 108 -6.26 9.18 -7.57
CA LEU A 108 -6.08 7.82 -7.05
C LEU A 108 -4.63 7.29 -7.15
N ASN A 109 -3.70 8.04 -7.71
CA ASN A 109 -2.30 7.64 -7.81
C ASN A 109 -1.49 8.23 -6.65
N PRO A 110 -0.51 7.48 -6.12
CA PRO A 110 0.42 8.01 -5.14
C PRO A 110 1.33 9.05 -5.78
N SER A 111 1.69 10.06 -5.00
CA SER A 111 2.76 11.00 -5.36
C SER A 111 4.14 10.35 -5.18
N THR A 112 5.19 10.98 -5.72
CA THR A 112 6.57 10.56 -5.45
C THR A 112 6.88 10.63 -3.94
N GLY A 113 6.34 11.63 -3.24
CA GLY A 113 6.47 11.76 -1.80
C GLY A 113 5.82 10.59 -1.05
N ASP A 114 4.62 10.17 -1.45
CA ASP A 114 3.94 9.01 -0.86
C ASP A 114 4.77 7.74 -1.00
N LEU A 115 5.32 7.49 -2.19
CA LEU A 115 6.15 6.31 -2.47
C LEU A 115 7.47 6.33 -1.69
N ASN A 116 8.10 7.48 -1.53
CA ASN A 116 9.35 7.63 -0.77
C ASN A 116 9.17 7.34 0.72
N TRP A 117 7.98 7.54 1.25
CA TRP A 117 7.63 7.33 2.65
C TRP A 117 6.77 6.10 2.90
N MET A 118 6.66 5.23 1.92
CA MET A 118 5.89 4.01 2.05
C MET A 118 6.42 3.13 3.18
N TYR A 119 5.52 2.77 4.10
CA TYR A 119 5.79 1.85 5.19
C TYR A 119 5.00 0.55 5.01
N GLY A 120 5.63 -0.59 5.32
CA GLY A 120 4.99 -1.90 5.20
C GLY A 120 4.96 -2.45 3.78
N ARG A 121 3.94 -3.19 3.44
CA ARG A 121 3.80 -3.95 2.18
C ARG A 121 2.81 -3.34 1.19
N VAL A 122 1.87 -2.54 1.69
CA VAL A 122 0.77 -1.97 0.90
C VAL A 122 0.56 -0.50 1.24
N MET A 123 0.21 0.28 0.22
CA MET A 123 -0.29 1.64 0.36
C MET A 123 -1.71 1.69 -0.21
N ILE A 124 -2.62 2.33 0.51
CA ILE A 124 -3.98 2.62 0.03
C ILE A 124 -4.12 4.13 -0.13
N ILE A 125 -4.54 4.57 -1.30
CA ILE A 125 -4.98 5.94 -1.57
C ILE A 125 -6.49 6.00 -1.48
N ILE A 126 -7.01 6.95 -0.72
CA ILE A 126 -8.44 7.20 -0.54
C ILE A 126 -8.74 8.56 -1.18
N ALA A 127 -9.39 8.58 -2.32
CA ALA A 127 -9.64 9.80 -3.09
C ALA A 127 -11.02 10.40 -2.81
N TYR A 128 -11.09 11.74 -2.81
CA TYR A 128 -12.38 12.42 -2.83
C TYR A 128 -13.25 11.88 -3.99
N PRO A 129 -14.54 11.60 -3.77
CA PRO A 129 -15.41 12.04 -2.67
C PRO A 129 -15.53 11.07 -1.47
N TYR A 130 -14.69 10.04 -1.34
CA TYR A 130 -14.63 9.11 -0.21
C TYR A 130 -15.96 8.38 0.08
N ARG A 131 -16.63 7.85 -0.92
CA ARG A 131 -18.00 7.31 -0.79
C ARG A 131 -18.07 5.80 -0.92
N VAL A 132 -17.29 5.24 -1.83
CA VAL A 132 -17.40 3.84 -2.25
C VAL A 132 -16.03 3.20 -2.41
N LEU A 133 -16.00 1.88 -2.56
CA LEU A 133 -14.77 1.12 -2.79
C LEU A 133 -13.97 1.63 -4.00
N ALA A 134 -14.65 2.12 -5.05
CA ALA A 134 -14.00 2.67 -6.24
C ALA A 134 -13.20 3.97 -5.96
N ASP A 135 -13.42 4.62 -4.81
CA ASP A 135 -12.63 5.77 -4.37
C ASP A 135 -11.31 5.35 -3.68
N LEU A 136 -11.03 4.05 -3.62
CA LEU A 136 -9.78 3.49 -3.12
C LEU A 136 -8.94 2.90 -4.27
N ALA A 137 -7.63 3.06 -4.14
CA ALA A 137 -6.66 2.29 -4.93
C ALA A 137 -5.54 1.78 -4.02
N ALA A 138 -5.02 0.60 -4.30
CA ALA A 138 -3.94 0.00 -3.55
C ALA A 138 -2.70 -0.20 -4.43
N PHE A 139 -1.55 -0.09 -3.81
CA PHE A 139 -0.24 -0.18 -4.46
C PHE A 139 0.71 -1.04 -3.61
N ASP A 140 1.56 -1.80 -4.28
CA ASP A 140 2.65 -2.53 -3.64
C ASP A 140 3.85 -1.61 -3.35
N ARG A 141 4.93 -2.18 -2.80
CA ARG A 141 6.14 -1.42 -2.43
C ARG A 141 6.87 -0.81 -3.62
N GLU A 142 6.67 -1.35 -4.80
CA GLU A 142 7.23 -0.86 -6.06
C GLU A 142 6.32 0.18 -6.75
N GLY A 143 5.21 0.56 -6.11
CA GLY A 143 4.25 1.51 -6.65
C GLY A 143 3.34 0.94 -7.74
N ARG A 144 3.28 -0.38 -7.88
CA ARG A 144 2.40 -1.05 -8.85
C ARG A 144 1.01 -1.17 -8.26
N LYS A 145 0.00 -0.83 -9.05
CA LYS A 145 -1.40 -0.97 -8.65
C LYS A 145 -1.76 -2.44 -8.46
N ILE A 146 -2.43 -2.74 -7.36
CA ILE A 146 -2.93 -4.07 -7.02
C ILE A 146 -4.44 -4.03 -6.78
N GLY A 147 -5.07 -5.22 -6.74
CA GLY A 147 -6.51 -5.33 -6.48
C GLY A 147 -6.90 -4.89 -5.07
N VAL A 148 -8.12 -4.39 -4.92
CA VAL A 148 -8.76 -4.13 -3.63
C VAL A 148 -10.07 -4.90 -3.58
N ALA A 149 -10.24 -5.74 -2.57
CA ALA A 149 -11.44 -6.50 -2.33
C ALA A 149 -11.96 -6.29 -0.91
N VAL A 150 -13.24 -6.53 -0.69
CA VAL A 150 -13.88 -6.52 0.63
C VAL A 150 -14.43 -7.90 0.92
N SER A 151 -14.15 -8.40 2.13
CA SER A 151 -14.64 -9.71 2.57
C SER A 151 -14.84 -9.71 4.09
N GLU A 152 -15.94 -10.33 4.54
CA GLU A 152 -16.17 -10.58 5.97
C GLU A 152 -15.30 -11.74 6.50
N ALA A 153 -14.88 -12.65 5.61
CA ALA A 153 -14.04 -13.79 5.92
C ALA A 153 -12.55 -13.43 5.76
N VAL A 154 -11.95 -12.75 6.75
CA VAL A 154 -10.57 -12.29 6.74
C VAL A 154 -9.76 -12.88 7.91
#